data_77c2ec29b4849fbc44800eea68d245b6
#
_entry.id   77c2ec29b4849fbc44800eea68d245b6
#
_cell.length_a   1.000
_cell.length_b   1.000
_cell.length_c   1.000
_cell.angle_alpha   90.00
_cell.angle_beta   90.00
_cell.angle_gamma   90.00
#
_symmetry.space_group_name_H-M   'P 1'
#
loop_
_entity.id
_entity.type
_entity.pdbx_description
1 polymer ?
#
loop_
_entity_poly.entity_id
_entity_poly.type
_entity_poly.pdbx_seq_one_letter_code
_entity_poly.pdbx_strand_id
1 'polypeptide(L)'
;MQQIRSRTFAAWNLPQQIRSRTFAAWNFVQQIRPRTFAAWNFVQQIRPRTSAARNLAQQIRPRTFAAKFPPFLFTSRFSAQSNEARIMQMISECLQSTVCNGLDKGRVVMHNVRMSVANDYIEIAKSKTSAPWHKTLVLAVMAGAFIAFGGAVATIAASGATGMQSSLIKGAVFPLGLILVVVCGVELFTGNCLFALPLLSRDIKPSAAFKNLGIVYVGNLIGGALIAVLVVFAAGKGLADLFVGVDATKCGLNFGEAFLRGILCNMLVCLAVWSAVAAKTVGGKILAVYLPIFAFVVCGFEHSVANMYYLTAGLVAKAAFGSELSVSLGSGIVHCLIPSTLGNIIGGALIGVAFWAVNKNE
;
A
#
# COMPACT_ATOMS: atom_id res chain seq x y z
N MET A 1 -22.74 -8.35 31.63
CA MET A 1 -23.07 -9.79 31.47
C MET A 1 -24.41 -10.18 32.06
N GLN A 2 -25.03 -9.50 33.00
CA GLN A 2 -26.37 -9.84 33.55
C GLN A 2 -27.55 -9.47 32.64
N GLN A 3 -27.44 -8.49 31.74
CA GLN A 3 -28.54 -8.13 30.83
C GLN A 3 -28.76 -9.10 29.64
N ILE A 4 -27.85 -10.02 29.39
CA ILE A 4 -27.96 -11.02 28.29
C ILE A 4 -28.78 -12.24 28.76
N ARG A 5 -28.85 -12.53 30.07
CA ARG A 5 -29.58 -13.72 30.59
C ARG A 5 -31.09 -13.57 30.64
N SER A 6 -31.66 -12.37 30.75
CA SER A 6 -33.12 -12.18 30.86
C SER A 6 -33.87 -12.23 29.53
N ARG A 7 -33.17 -12.22 28.38
CA ARG A 7 -33.80 -12.23 27.04
C ARG A 7 -33.87 -13.62 26.39
N THR A 8 -33.20 -14.62 26.92
CA THR A 8 -33.25 -16.02 26.44
C THR A 8 -34.49 -16.77 26.89
N PHE A 9 -35.17 -16.33 27.94
CA PHE A 9 -36.37 -17.03 28.48
C PHE A 9 -37.63 -16.87 27.63
N ALA A 10 -37.76 -15.81 26.84
CA ALA A 10 -38.94 -15.59 25.97
C ALA A 10 -38.94 -16.45 24.67
N ALA A 11 -37.78 -17.02 24.31
CA ALA A 11 -37.67 -17.88 23.13
C ALA A 11 -38.10 -19.34 23.38
N TRP A 12 -38.38 -19.72 24.62
CA TRP A 12 -38.68 -21.09 24.99
C TRP A 12 -40.12 -21.54 24.68
N ASN A 13 -41.02 -20.62 24.37
CA ASN A 13 -42.44 -20.92 24.12
C ASN A 13 -42.83 -20.97 22.64
N LEU A 14 -41.87 -20.99 21.71
CA LEU A 14 -42.13 -21.18 20.28
C LEU A 14 -42.14 -22.69 19.91
N PRO A 15 -43.02 -23.16 19.01
CA PRO A 15 -43.03 -24.57 18.56
C PRO A 15 -41.65 -25.01 18.03
N GLN A 16 -41.26 -26.24 18.33
CA GLN A 16 -39.91 -26.76 17.98
C GLN A 16 -39.53 -26.66 16.50
N GLN A 17 -40.51 -26.76 15.59
CA GLN A 17 -40.29 -26.60 14.14
C GLN A 17 -39.89 -25.18 13.73
N ILE A 18 -40.35 -24.17 14.44
CA ILE A 18 -39.96 -22.78 14.18
C ILE A 18 -38.55 -22.52 14.75
N ARG A 19 -38.16 -23.21 15.81
CA ARG A 19 -36.79 -23.11 16.41
C ARG A 19 -35.70 -23.61 15.49
N SER A 20 -35.91 -24.75 14.83
CA SER A 20 -34.89 -25.32 13.93
C SER A 20 -34.65 -24.48 12.67
N ARG A 21 -35.70 -23.87 12.11
CA ARG A 21 -35.60 -23.04 10.90
C ARG A 21 -35.04 -21.63 11.17
N THR A 22 -35.40 -21.02 12.29
CA THR A 22 -34.81 -19.74 12.69
C THR A 22 -33.37 -19.89 13.15
N PHE A 23 -32.99 -21.03 13.73
CA PHE A 23 -31.60 -21.32 14.10
C PHE A 23 -30.72 -21.58 12.86
N ALA A 24 -31.24 -22.24 11.85
CA ALA A 24 -30.54 -22.44 10.56
C ALA A 24 -30.37 -21.09 9.80
N ALA A 25 -31.40 -20.27 9.78
CA ALA A 25 -31.31 -18.91 9.18
C ALA A 25 -30.36 -18.01 9.96
N TRP A 26 -30.32 -18.11 11.28
CA TRP A 26 -29.37 -17.38 12.14
C TRP A 26 -27.92 -17.83 11.89
N ASN A 27 -27.64 -19.14 11.81
CA ASN A 27 -26.32 -19.67 11.51
C ASN A 27 -25.86 -19.29 10.09
N PHE A 28 -26.78 -19.27 9.11
CA PHE A 28 -26.51 -18.81 7.76
C PHE A 28 -26.14 -17.32 7.73
N VAL A 29 -26.85 -16.47 8.47
CA VAL A 29 -26.54 -15.04 8.60
C VAL A 29 -25.21 -14.80 9.33
N GLN A 30 -24.85 -15.65 10.30
CA GLN A 30 -23.55 -15.59 10.99
C GLN A 30 -22.38 -16.03 10.09
N GLN A 31 -22.61 -16.92 9.12
CA GLN A 31 -21.58 -17.35 8.16
C GLN A 31 -21.34 -16.32 7.06
N ILE A 32 -22.33 -15.48 6.75
CA ILE A 32 -22.13 -14.32 5.85
C ILE A 32 -21.60 -13.17 6.68
N ARG A 33 -20.28 -13.14 6.95
CA ARG A 33 -19.62 -11.96 7.55
C ARG A 33 -19.87 -10.75 6.64
N PRO A 34 -20.60 -9.71 7.09
CA PRO A 34 -20.85 -8.54 6.26
C PRO A 34 -19.54 -7.84 5.98
N ARG A 35 -19.14 -7.73 4.73
CA ARG A 35 -17.92 -7.03 4.31
C ARG A 35 -18.11 -5.50 4.24
N THR A 36 -19.29 -4.98 4.54
CA THR A 36 -19.58 -3.53 4.54
C THR A 36 -20.31 -3.10 5.80
N PHE A 37 -20.00 -1.91 6.27
CA PHE A 37 -20.59 -1.28 7.46
C PHE A 37 -22.13 -1.12 7.36
N ALA A 38 -22.68 -0.97 6.14
CA ALA A 38 -24.11 -0.90 5.88
C ALA A 38 -24.84 -2.24 6.12
N ALA A 39 -24.21 -3.37 5.74
CA ALA A 39 -24.74 -4.70 6.01
C ALA A 39 -24.71 -5.03 7.52
N TRP A 40 -23.70 -4.56 8.24
CA TRP A 40 -23.60 -4.69 9.69
C TRP A 40 -24.71 -3.93 10.44
N ASN A 41 -24.99 -2.69 10.05
CA ASN A 41 -26.08 -1.90 10.64
C ASN A 41 -27.45 -2.51 10.36
N PHE A 42 -27.66 -3.08 9.18
CA PHE A 42 -28.88 -3.79 8.83
C PHE A 42 -29.09 -5.05 9.72
N VAL A 43 -28.02 -5.85 9.91
CA VAL A 43 -28.07 -7.03 10.81
C VAL A 43 -28.29 -6.64 12.28
N GLN A 44 -27.78 -5.50 12.75
CA GLN A 44 -28.03 -5.00 14.12
C GLN A 44 -29.47 -4.50 14.32
N GLN A 45 -30.14 -4.03 13.27
CA GLN A 45 -31.53 -3.57 13.33
C GLN A 45 -32.55 -4.73 13.32
N ILE A 46 -32.19 -5.90 12.77
CA ILE A 46 -33.01 -7.14 12.77
C ILE A 46 -32.78 -7.92 14.08
N ARG A 47 -32.83 -7.29 15.25
CA ARG A 47 -32.94 -8.02 16.53
C ARG A 47 -34.40 -8.42 16.76
N PRO A 48 -34.74 -9.72 17.03
CA PRO A 48 -36.09 -10.17 17.14
C PRO A 48 -36.78 -9.53 18.38
N ARG A 49 -37.70 -8.64 18.13
CA ARG A 49 -38.72 -8.24 19.10
C ARG A 49 -40.03 -8.92 18.67
N THR A 50 -40.59 -9.72 19.50
CA THR A 50 -41.75 -10.62 19.27
C THR A 50 -43.10 -9.94 18.97
N SER A 51 -43.16 -8.66 18.76
CA SER A 51 -44.33 -7.92 18.25
C SER A 51 -44.09 -7.30 16.86
N ALA A 52 -43.04 -7.72 16.16
CA ALA A 52 -42.41 -6.93 15.09
C ALA A 52 -42.87 -7.27 13.65
N ALA A 53 -43.63 -8.30 13.42
CA ALA A 53 -44.06 -8.60 12.05
C ALA A 53 -45.02 -7.55 11.45
N ARG A 54 -45.77 -6.82 12.29
CA ARG A 54 -46.63 -5.70 11.85
C ARG A 54 -45.89 -4.35 11.80
N ASN A 55 -44.87 -4.16 12.64
CA ASN A 55 -44.07 -2.91 12.65
C ASN A 55 -42.88 -2.94 11.68
N LEU A 56 -42.41 -4.12 11.26
CA LEU A 56 -41.31 -4.28 10.31
C LEU A 56 -41.66 -3.66 8.95
N ALA A 57 -42.89 -3.79 8.49
CA ALA A 57 -43.38 -3.18 7.25
C ALA A 57 -43.46 -1.63 7.32
N GLN A 58 -43.52 -1.03 8.52
CA GLN A 58 -43.54 0.42 8.70
C GLN A 58 -42.12 1.02 8.90
N GLN A 59 -41.15 0.26 9.40
CA GLN A 59 -39.79 0.75 9.67
C GLN A 59 -38.82 0.58 8.48
N ILE A 60 -39.12 -0.31 7.53
CA ILE A 60 -38.37 -0.45 6.27
C ILE A 60 -38.98 0.52 5.25
N ARG A 61 -38.73 1.83 5.41
CA ARG A 61 -38.96 2.86 4.38
C ARG A 61 -37.64 3.57 4.03
N PRO A 62 -36.87 3.08 3.08
CA PRO A 62 -36.19 3.96 2.13
C PRO A 62 -37.16 4.24 0.99
N ARG A 63 -37.25 5.48 0.54
CA ARG A 63 -38.15 5.98 -0.52
C ARG A 63 -38.05 5.25 -1.88
N THR A 64 -37.10 4.34 -2.04
CA THR A 64 -36.87 3.52 -3.24
C THR A 64 -37.52 2.13 -3.21
N PHE A 65 -38.04 1.66 -2.05
CA PHE A 65 -38.63 0.31 -1.93
C PHE A 65 -40.13 0.28 -2.31
N ALA A 66 -40.83 1.39 -2.13
CA ALA A 66 -42.27 1.46 -2.39
C ALA A 66 -42.66 1.43 -3.89
N ALA A 67 -41.72 1.66 -4.80
CA ALA A 67 -41.99 1.72 -6.23
C ALA A 67 -41.98 0.36 -6.98
N LYS A 68 -41.62 -0.74 -6.31
CA LYS A 68 -41.46 -2.06 -6.95
C LYS A 68 -42.49 -3.13 -6.58
N PHE A 69 -43.46 -2.84 -5.71
CA PHE A 69 -44.46 -3.83 -5.32
C PHE A 69 -45.90 -3.31 -5.56
N PRO A 70 -46.73 -4.04 -6.36
CA PRO A 70 -48.12 -3.66 -6.54
C PRO A 70 -48.91 -3.89 -5.25
N PRO A 71 -49.91 -3.04 -4.93
CA PRO A 71 -50.70 -3.09 -3.68
C PRO A 71 -51.63 -4.28 -3.52
N PHE A 72 -51.61 -5.26 -4.43
CA PHE A 72 -52.58 -6.36 -4.55
C PHE A 72 -52.31 -7.59 -3.67
N LEU A 73 -51.26 -7.59 -2.83
CA LEU A 73 -50.81 -8.79 -2.09
C LEU A 73 -51.38 -8.89 -0.64
N PHE A 74 -52.31 -8.02 -0.26
CA PHE A 74 -52.81 -8.02 1.15
C PHE A 74 -54.27 -8.46 1.34
N THR A 75 -54.97 -8.91 0.31
CA THR A 75 -56.33 -9.35 0.43
C THR A 75 -56.60 -10.68 -0.28
N SER A 76 -56.32 -11.79 0.36
CA SER A 76 -57.09 -13.05 0.21
C SER A 76 -56.50 -14.15 1.13
N ARG A 77 -57.39 -14.95 1.72
CA ARG A 77 -57.11 -16.13 2.53
C ARG A 77 -56.38 -17.18 1.68
N PHE A 78 -55.06 -17.35 1.87
CA PHE A 78 -54.31 -18.48 1.32
C PHE A 78 -53.61 -19.26 2.45
N SER A 79 -53.48 -20.59 2.28
CA SER A 79 -52.92 -21.48 3.29
C SER A 79 -51.52 -21.06 3.75
N ALA A 80 -51.27 -21.12 5.05
CA ALA A 80 -50.03 -20.65 5.69
C ALA A 80 -48.74 -21.23 5.08
N GLN A 81 -48.79 -22.45 4.56
CA GLN A 81 -47.65 -23.16 3.98
C GLN A 81 -47.16 -22.61 2.62
N SER A 82 -48.10 -22.09 1.80
CA SER A 82 -47.73 -21.49 0.49
C SER A 82 -47.16 -20.08 0.63
N ASN A 83 -47.50 -19.37 1.72
CA ASN A 83 -47.00 -18.03 1.98
C ASN A 83 -45.56 -18.04 2.54
N GLU A 84 -45.21 -19.03 3.37
CA GLU A 84 -43.81 -19.14 3.88
C GLU A 84 -42.84 -19.44 2.74
N ALA A 85 -43.15 -20.33 1.82
CA ALA A 85 -42.31 -20.65 0.68
C ALA A 85 -42.10 -19.41 -0.23
N ARG A 86 -43.17 -18.64 -0.49
CA ARG A 86 -43.11 -17.40 -1.27
C ARG A 86 -42.32 -16.30 -0.57
N ILE A 87 -42.51 -16.15 0.74
CA ILE A 87 -41.72 -15.17 1.54
C ILE A 87 -40.24 -15.55 1.54
N MET A 88 -39.92 -16.82 1.70
CA MET A 88 -38.49 -17.28 1.65
C MET A 88 -37.91 -17.13 0.26
N GLN A 89 -38.66 -17.36 -0.81
CA GLN A 89 -38.19 -17.08 -2.17
C GLN A 89 -37.97 -15.59 -2.40
N MET A 90 -38.91 -14.72 -2.00
CA MET A 90 -38.74 -13.25 -2.10
C MET A 90 -37.54 -12.73 -1.28
N ILE A 91 -37.33 -13.29 -0.07
CA ILE A 91 -36.14 -12.93 0.74
C ILE A 91 -34.85 -13.39 0.05
N SER A 92 -34.86 -14.62 -0.52
CA SER A 92 -33.72 -15.13 -1.27
C SER A 92 -33.40 -14.28 -2.50
N GLU A 93 -34.41 -13.93 -3.29
CA GLU A 93 -34.26 -13.07 -4.48
C GLU A 93 -33.80 -11.64 -4.08
N CYS A 94 -34.34 -11.08 -3.01
CA CYS A 94 -33.93 -9.77 -2.48
C CYS A 94 -32.49 -9.80 -1.96
N LEU A 95 -32.09 -10.84 -1.22
CA LEU A 95 -30.72 -11.00 -0.73
C LEU A 95 -29.75 -11.23 -1.91
N GLN A 96 -30.12 -12.05 -2.87
CA GLN A 96 -29.31 -12.32 -4.04
C GLN A 96 -29.14 -11.06 -4.90
N SER A 97 -30.22 -10.30 -5.14
CA SER A 97 -30.17 -9.00 -5.83
C SER A 97 -29.34 -7.97 -5.06
N THR A 98 -29.45 -7.91 -3.74
CA THR A 98 -28.70 -6.95 -2.90
C THR A 98 -27.22 -7.30 -2.87
N VAL A 99 -26.89 -8.59 -2.75
CA VAL A 99 -25.49 -9.07 -2.77
C VAL A 99 -24.87 -8.87 -4.14
N CYS A 100 -25.55 -9.28 -5.22
CA CYS A 100 -25.05 -9.09 -6.58
C CYS A 100 -24.88 -7.61 -6.93
N ASN A 101 -25.86 -6.76 -6.65
CA ASN A 101 -25.76 -5.31 -6.88
C ASN A 101 -24.68 -4.66 -6.01
N GLY A 102 -24.48 -5.16 -4.78
CA GLY A 102 -23.40 -4.69 -3.89
C GLY A 102 -22.01 -5.07 -4.42
N LEU A 103 -21.85 -6.29 -4.93
CA LEU A 103 -20.61 -6.77 -5.54
C LEU A 103 -20.30 -6.02 -6.85
N ASP A 104 -21.29 -5.82 -7.71
CA ASP A 104 -21.13 -5.09 -8.97
C ASP A 104 -20.80 -3.61 -8.72
N LYS A 105 -21.48 -2.95 -7.79
CA LYS A 105 -21.12 -1.59 -7.38
C LYS A 105 -19.71 -1.52 -6.79
N GLY A 106 -19.33 -2.49 -5.96
CA GLY A 106 -17.97 -2.59 -5.42
C GLY A 106 -16.93 -2.78 -6.52
N ARG A 107 -17.21 -3.61 -7.52
CA ARG A 107 -16.34 -3.83 -8.70
C ARG A 107 -16.18 -2.55 -9.51
N VAL A 108 -17.26 -1.85 -9.83
CA VAL A 108 -17.25 -0.58 -10.56
C VAL A 108 -16.48 0.49 -9.80
N VAL A 109 -16.67 0.61 -8.48
CA VAL A 109 -15.92 1.57 -7.66
C VAL A 109 -14.42 1.28 -7.68
N MET A 110 -14.01 0.02 -7.49
CA MET A 110 -12.60 -0.38 -7.51
C MET A 110 -11.96 -0.18 -8.89
N HIS A 111 -12.70 -0.47 -9.96
CA HIS A 111 -12.30 -0.18 -11.33
C HIS A 111 -12.05 1.32 -11.55
N ASN A 112 -13.00 2.17 -11.19
CA ASN A 112 -12.89 3.62 -11.35
C ASN A 112 -11.73 4.20 -10.54
N VAL A 113 -11.46 3.69 -9.33
CA VAL A 113 -10.31 4.09 -8.52
C VAL A 113 -9.01 3.72 -9.23
N ARG A 114 -8.89 2.50 -9.76
CA ARG A 114 -7.68 2.05 -10.47
C ARG A 114 -7.40 2.92 -11.69
N MET A 115 -8.42 3.20 -12.52
CA MET A 115 -8.30 4.03 -13.71
C MET A 115 -7.93 5.48 -13.36
N SER A 116 -8.55 6.05 -12.32
CA SER A 116 -8.20 7.39 -11.85
C SER A 116 -6.74 7.48 -11.41
N VAL A 117 -6.24 6.48 -10.67
CA VAL A 117 -4.83 6.46 -10.22
C VAL A 117 -3.87 6.34 -11.39
N ALA A 118 -4.19 5.52 -12.41
CA ALA A 118 -3.38 5.39 -13.61
C ALA A 118 -3.28 6.74 -14.36
N ASN A 119 -4.41 7.41 -14.57
CA ASN A 119 -4.47 8.71 -15.23
C ASN A 119 -3.73 9.79 -14.42
N ASP A 120 -3.95 9.86 -13.10
CA ASP A 120 -3.25 10.78 -12.21
C ASP A 120 -1.72 10.58 -12.29
N TYR A 121 -1.27 9.31 -12.34
CA TYR A 121 0.16 9.00 -12.47
C TYR A 121 0.73 9.37 -13.84
N ILE A 122 -0.02 9.15 -14.93
CA ILE A 122 0.39 9.57 -16.29
C ILE A 122 0.59 11.09 -16.34
N GLU A 123 -0.32 11.89 -15.78
CA GLU A 123 -0.17 13.34 -15.72
C GLU A 123 1.05 13.77 -14.88
N ILE A 124 1.31 13.11 -13.75
CA ILE A 124 2.53 13.31 -12.97
C ILE A 124 3.77 13.02 -13.83
N ALA A 125 3.79 11.92 -14.57
CA ALA A 125 4.93 11.55 -15.42
C ALA A 125 5.16 12.53 -16.57
N LYS A 126 4.10 13.03 -17.21
CA LYS A 126 4.17 14.12 -18.22
C LYS A 126 4.80 15.36 -17.62
N SER A 127 4.35 15.80 -16.46
CA SER A 127 4.91 16.97 -15.75
C SER A 127 6.39 16.78 -15.43
N LYS A 128 6.79 15.59 -14.93
CA LYS A 128 8.18 15.27 -14.58
C LYS A 128 9.09 15.27 -15.81
N THR A 129 8.65 14.67 -16.92
CA THR A 129 9.46 14.52 -18.13
C THR A 129 9.54 15.79 -18.97
N SER A 130 8.63 16.75 -18.79
CA SER A 130 8.64 18.07 -19.44
C SER A 130 9.35 19.16 -18.62
N ALA A 131 9.66 18.89 -17.36
CA ALA A 131 10.30 19.88 -16.48
C ALA A 131 11.70 20.27 -16.97
N PRO A 132 12.13 21.53 -16.77
CA PRO A 132 13.50 21.97 -17.07
C PRO A 132 14.51 21.16 -16.28
N TRP A 133 15.62 20.78 -16.92
CA TRP A 133 16.63 19.89 -16.33
C TRP A 133 17.20 20.40 -14.99
N HIS A 134 17.43 21.71 -14.84
CA HIS A 134 17.93 22.30 -13.60
C HIS A 134 16.94 22.17 -12.44
N LYS A 135 15.64 22.33 -12.70
CA LYS A 135 14.59 22.11 -11.71
C LYS A 135 14.52 20.62 -11.31
N THR A 136 14.58 19.74 -12.28
CA THR A 136 14.63 18.28 -12.05
C THR A 136 15.84 17.91 -11.20
N LEU A 137 17.02 18.48 -11.50
CA LEU A 137 18.25 18.22 -10.76
C LEU A 137 18.14 18.67 -9.28
N VAL A 138 17.64 19.88 -9.02
CA VAL A 138 17.46 20.36 -7.63
C VAL A 138 16.50 19.46 -6.86
N LEU A 139 15.34 19.10 -7.45
CA LEU A 139 14.40 18.20 -6.81
C LEU A 139 14.99 16.80 -6.58
N ALA A 140 15.86 16.35 -7.48
CA ALA A 140 16.55 15.07 -7.34
C ALA A 140 17.62 15.10 -6.22
N VAL A 141 18.38 16.19 -6.10
CA VAL A 141 19.33 16.38 -4.97
C VAL A 141 18.56 16.35 -3.64
N MET A 142 17.44 17.04 -3.55
CA MET A 142 16.58 17.00 -2.35
C MET A 142 16.10 15.56 -2.04
N ALA A 143 15.66 14.80 -3.05
CA ALA A 143 15.21 13.44 -2.84
C ALA A 143 16.31 12.51 -2.35
N GLY A 144 17.52 12.61 -2.93
CA GLY A 144 18.69 11.88 -2.45
C GLY A 144 19.02 12.21 -1.00
N ALA A 145 18.96 13.50 -0.63
CA ALA A 145 19.14 13.95 0.75
C ALA A 145 18.08 13.38 1.70
N PHE A 146 16.79 13.34 1.29
CA PHE A 146 15.72 12.81 2.11
C PHE A 146 15.86 11.29 2.33
N ILE A 147 16.22 10.53 1.30
CA ILE A 147 16.52 9.10 1.45
C ILE A 147 17.73 8.89 2.36
N ALA A 148 18.75 9.73 2.23
CA ALA A 148 19.93 9.69 3.10
C ALA A 148 19.60 9.95 4.58
N PHE A 149 18.69 10.90 4.89
CA PHE A 149 18.18 11.08 6.25
C PHE A 149 17.50 9.81 6.77
N GLY A 150 16.66 9.15 5.95
CA GLY A 150 16.07 7.87 6.30
C GLY A 150 17.13 6.80 6.61
N GLY A 151 18.19 6.72 5.78
CA GLY A 151 19.32 5.82 5.98
C GLY A 151 20.12 6.14 7.23
N ALA A 152 20.41 7.42 7.49
CA ALA A 152 21.13 7.88 8.66
C ALA A 152 20.40 7.53 9.97
N VAL A 153 19.12 7.88 10.05
CA VAL A 153 18.28 7.57 11.22
C VAL A 153 18.21 6.06 11.43
N ALA A 154 18.01 5.27 10.35
CA ALA A 154 17.97 3.81 10.45
C ALA A 154 19.28 3.21 10.95
N THR A 155 20.42 3.73 10.48
CA THR A 155 21.75 3.26 10.91
C THR A 155 21.99 3.58 12.38
N ILE A 156 21.76 4.82 12.78
CA ILE A 156 22.04 5.29 14.15
C ILE A 156 21.05 4.68 15.16
N ALA A 157 19.75 4.64 14.85
CA ALA A 157 18.73 4.10 15.75
C ALA A 157 18.90 2.60 16.00
N ALA A 158 19.46 1.86 15.05
CA ALA A 158 19.74 0.43 15.21
C ALA A 158 21.14 0.12 15.78
N SER A 159 21.89 1.12 16.25
CA SER A 159 23.18 0.95 16.88
C SER A 159 23.05 0.05 18.11
N GLY A 160 23.90 -0.98 18.20
CA GLY A 160 23.87 -1.97 19.27
C GLY A 160 22.77 -3.06 19.14
N ALA A 161 21.82 -2.90 18.21
CA ALA A 161 20.83 -3.94 17.92
C ALA A 161 21.34 -4.93 16.86
N THR A 162 20.98 -6.22 16.99
CA THR A 162 21.42 -7.28 16.07
C THR A 162 20.24 -8.08 15.53
N GLY A 163 20.47 -8.81 14.43
CA GLY A 163 19.49 -9.72 13.85
C GLY A 163 18.14 -9.05 13.55
N MET A 164 17.05 -9.71 13.91
CA MET A 164 15.68 -9.24 13.65
C MET A 164 15.37 -7.92 14.35
N GLN A 165 15.89 -7.69 15.55
CA GLN A 165 15.68 -6.42 16.25
C GLN A 165 16.23 -5.24 15.46
N SER A 166 17.46 -5.35 14.93
CA SER A 166 18.05 -4.33 14.05
C SER A 166 17.19 -4.06 12.81
N SER A 167 16.71 -5.14 12.15
CA SER A 167 15.87 -5.04 10.98
C SER A 167 14.54 -4.33 11.25
N LEU A 168 13.88 -4.65 12.37
CA LEU A 168 12.62 -4.01 12.78
C LEU A 168 12.81 -2.53 13.11
N ILE A 169 13.87 -2.17 13.84
CA ILE A 169 14.18 -0.77 14.15
C ILE A 169 14.43 0.02 12.86
N LYS A 170 15.29 -0.51 11.97
CA LYS A 170 15.56 0.12 10.66
C LYS A 170 14.28 0.29 9.85
N GLY A 171 13.46 -0.77 9.78
CA GLY A 171 12.17 -0.75 9.09
C GLY A 171 11.22 0.31 9.64
N ALA A 172 11.18 0.49 10.95
CA ALA A 172 10.29 1.45 11.59
C ALA A 172 10.65 2.92 11.27
N VAL A 173 11.92 3.25 11.11
CA VAL A 173 12.37 4.65 10.97
C VAL A 173 12.77 5.04 9.55
N PHE A 174 13.27 4.12 8.74
CA PHE A 174 13.70 4.40 7.35
C PHE A 174 12.59 4.98 6.45
N PRO A 175 11.28 4.64 6.62
CA PRO A 175 10.20 5.21 5.81
C PRO A 175 10.16 6.74 5.81
N LEU A 176 10.74 7.42 6.83
CA LEU A 176 10.93 8.87 6.85
C LEU A 176 11.42 9.41 5.51
N GLY A 177 12.40 8.73 4.90
CA GLY A 177 13.02 9.17 3.64
C GLY A 177 12.00 9.27 2.50
N LEU A 178 11.24 8.19 2.23
CA LEU A 178 10.26 8.20 1.13
C LEU A 178 9.01 9.03 1.48
N ILE A 179 8.63 9.12 2.74
CA ILE A 179 7.55 10.01 3.18
C ILE A 179 7.88 11.47 2.82
N LEU A 180 9.09 11.94 3.12
CA LEU A 180 9.55 13.27 2.74
C LEU A 180 9.57 13.46 1.22
N VAL A 181 10.08 12.47 0.47
CA VAL A 181 10.07 12.50 -1.01
C VAL A 181 8.66 12.71 -1.57
N VAL A 182 7.69 11.94 -1.09
CA VAL A 182 6.31 11.97 -1.60
C VAL A 182 5.56 13.21 -1.15
N VAL A 183 5.71 13.60 0.12
CA VAL A 183 4.98 14.77 0.68
C VAL A 183 5.53 16.08 0.12
N CYS A 184 6.85 16.18 -0.08
CA CYS A 184 7.46 17.36 -0.68
C CYS A 184 7.43 17.37 -2.22
N GLY A 185 7.01 16.26 -2.86
CA GLY A 185 6.88 16.18 -4.32
C GLY A 185 8.20 16.29 -5.08
N VAL A 186 9.26 15.67 -4.55
CA VAL A 186 10.62 15.69 -5.14
C VAL A 186 10.88 14.49 -6.05
N GLU A 187 12.02 14.49 -6.77
CA GLU A 187 12.33 13.55 -7.85
C GLU A 187 13.19 12.39 -7.37
N LEU A 188 12.59 11.19 -7.29
CA LEU A 188 13.29 9.98 -6.86
C LEU A 188 13.42 8.99 -8.03
N PHE A 189 14.65 8.55 -8.32
CA PHE A 189 14.96 7.62 -9.40
C PHE A 189 14.14 6.32 -9.34
N THR A 190 14.10 5.67 -8.18
CA THR A 190 13.38 4.41 -7.99
C THR A 190 11.87 4.58 -8.19
N GLY A 191 11.27 5.68 -7.75
CA GLY A 191 9.87 6.01 -8.03
C GLY A 191 9.59 6.28 -9.52
N ASN A 192 10.56 6.89 -10.22
CA ASN A 192 10.43 7.19 -11.64
C ASN A 192 10.63 5.95 -12.53
N CYS A 193 11.14 4.82 -12.02
CA CYS A 193 11.16 3.53 -12.74
C CYS A 193 9.74 3.03 -13.10
N LEU A 194 8.69 3.55 -12.45
CA LEU A 194 7.29 3.32 -12.82
C LEU A 194 6.89 3.97 -14.17
N PHE A 195 7.75 4.75 -14.81
CA PHE A 195 7.53 5.32 -16.15
C PHE A 195 7.27 4.27 -17.23
N ALA A 196 7.50 2.98 -16.96
CA ALA A 196 7.12 1.90 -17.86
C ALA A 196 5.63 1.96 -18.25
N LEU A 197 4.73 2.37 -17.33
CA LEU A 197 3.31 2.56 -17.62
C LEU A 197 3.09 3.64 -18.69
N PRO A 198 3.44 4.93 -18.49
CA PRO A 198 3.21 5.98 -19.49
C PRO A 198 4.08 5.84 -20.76
N LEU A 199 5.16 5.07 -20.73
CA LEU A 199 5.92 4.69 -21.92
C LEU A 199 5.16 3.71 -22.81
N LEU A 200 4.55 2.68 -22.22
CA LEU A 200 3.78 1.67 -22.94
C LEU A 200 2.44 2.20 -23.45
N SER A 201 1.80 3.11 -22.74
CA SER A 201 0.61 3.84 -23.20
C SER A 201 0.94 4.98 -24.19
N ARG A 202 2.25 5.23 -24.45
CA ARG A 202 2.75 6.26 -25.37
C ARG A 202 2.43 7.72 -24.94
N ASP A 203 2.18 7.93 -23.66
CA ASP A 203 1.89 9.24 -23.09
C ASP A 203 3.13 10.11 -22.91
N ILE A 204 4.31 9.50 -22.80
CA ILE A 204 5.61 10.20 -22.70
C ILE A 204 6.59 9.66 -23.74
N LYS A 205 7.51 10.52 -24.20
CA LYS A 205 8.57 10.12 -25.14
C LYS A 205 9.67 9.34 -24.42
N PRO A 206 10.17 8.23 -24.98
CA PRO A 206 11.28 7.46 -24.38
C PRO A 206 12.51 8.34 -24.09
N SER A 207 12.90 9.21 -25.01
CA SER A 207 14.04 10.10 -24.82
C SER A 207 13.88 11.05 -23.62
N ALA A 208 12.67 11.54 -23.37
CA ALA A 208 12.37 12.41 -22.22
C ALA A 208 12.40 11.61 -20.89
N ALA A 209 11.88 10.38 -20.90
CA ALA A 209 11.93 9.50 -19.75
C ALA A 209 13.36 9.12 -19.36
N PHE A 210 14.18 8.66 -20.31
CA PHE A 210 15.58 8.31 -20.04
C PHE A 210 16.41 9.52 -19.63
N LYS A 211 16.18 10.69 -20.24
CA LYS A 211 16.82 11.95 -19.81
C LYS A 211 16.47 12.28 -18.36
N ASN A 212 15.18 12.22 -17.99
CA ASN A 212 14.76 12.45 -16.60
C ASN A 212 15.42 11.46 -15.65
N LEU A 213 15.36 10.15 -15.95
CA LEU A 213 15.97 9.10 -15.11
C LEU A 213 17.47 9.36 -14.89
N GLY A 214 18.22 9.74 -15.93
CA GLY A 214 19.65 10.04 -15.82
C GLY A 214 19.93 11.25 -14.93
N ILE A 215 19.21 12.36 -15.12
CA ILE A 215 19.35 13.58 -14.29
C ILE A 215 19.00 13.25 -12.83
N VAL A 216 17.90 12.52 -12.62
CA VAL A 216 17.42 12.17 -11.27
C VAL A 216 18.39 11.22 -10.57
N TYR A 217 18.96 10.24 -11.28
CA TYR A 217 19.97 9.34 -10.72
C TYR A 217 21.20 10.10 -10.20
N VAL A 218 21.74 11.01 -11.03
CA VAL A 218 22.88 11.83 -10.65
C VAL A 218 22.53 12.78 -9.50
N GLY A 219 21.37 13.42 -9.54
CA GLY A 219 20.93 14.30 -8.47
C GLY A 219 20.73 13.56 -7.13
N ASN A 220 20.14 12.36 -7.17
CA ASN A 220 20.00 11.54 -5.96
C ASN A 220 21.36 11.14 -5.38
N LEU A 221 22.33 10.79 -6.23
CA LEU A 221 23.70 10.52 -5.79
C LEU A 221 24.33 11.73 -5.10
N ILE A 222 24.26 12.91 -5.72
CA ILE A 222 24.80 14.15 -5.14
C ILE A 222 24.16 14.42 -3.77
N GLY A 223 22.82 14.37 -3.68
CA GLY A 223 22.11 14.62 -2.43
C GLY A 223 22.43 13.59 -1.35
N GLY A 224 22.49 12.32 -1.72
CA GLY A 224 22.87 11.22 -0.82
C GLY A 224 24.29 11.36 -0.30
N ALA A 225 25.24 11.67 -1.17
CA ALA A 225 26.64 11.87 -0.82
C ALA A 225 26.84 13.10 0.08
N LEU A 226 26.15 14.20 -0.21
CA LEU A 226 26.24 15.42 0.61
C LEU A 226 25.80 15.16 2.06
N ILE A 227 24.66 14.51 2.24
CA ILE A 227 24.16 14.17 3.58
C ILE A 227 25.05 13.11 4.24
N ALA A 228 25.61 12.16 3.49
CA ALA A 228 26.55 11.18 4.03
C ALA A 228 27.76 11.86 4.67
N VAL A 229 28.38 12.80 3.97
CA VAL A 229 29.51 13.58 4.49
C VAL A 229 29.09 14.33 5.77
N LEU A 230 28.01 15.08 5.74
CA LEU A 230 27.54 15.86 6.90
C LEU A 230 27.23 14.95 8.11
N VAL A 231 26.56 13.84 7.90
CA VAL A 231 26.18 12.90 8.98
C VAL A 231 27.41 12.23 9.60
N VAL A 232 28.37 11.78 8.77
CA VAL A 232 29.59 11.13 9.26
C VAL A 232 30.43 12.09 10.14
N PHE A 233 30.61 13.31 9.70
CA PHE A 233 31.36 14.29 10.49
C PHE A 233 30.59 14.76 11.74
N ALA A 234 29.27 14.91 11.66
CA ALA A 234 28.46 15.26 12.81
C ALA A 234 28.38 14.11 13.86
N ALA A 235 28.42 12.87 13.43
CA ALA A 235 28.42 11.69 14.30
C ALA A 235 29.80 11.44 14.95
N GLY A 236 30.87 11.84 14.27
CA GLY A 236 32.24 11.72 14.76
C GLY A 236 32.79 10.30 14.80
N LYS A 237 33.99 10.15 15.36
CA LYS A 237 34.74 8.88 15.40
C LYS A 237 33.98 7.75 16.11
N GLY A 238 33.16 8.05 17.13
CA GLY A 238 32.47 7.05 17.92
C GLY A 238 31.44 6.20 17.15
N LEU A 239 30.98 6.67 15.97
CA LEU A 239 30.06 5.94 15.11
C LEU A 239 30.66 5.54 13.75
N ALA A 240 31.96 5.77 13.54
CA ALA A 240 32.62 5.51 12.25
C ALA A 240 32.47 4.04 11.82
N ASP A 241 32.78 3.09 12.69
CA ASP A 241 32.70 1.66 12.39
C ASP A 241 31.26 1.21 12.10
N LEU A 242 30.25 1.89 12.63
CA LEU A 242 28.85 1.61 12.31
C LEU A 242 28.54 1.90 10.83
N PHE A 243 28.99 3.03 10.30
CA PHE A 243 28.80 3.39 8.89
C PHE A 243 29.61 2.46 7.96
N VAL A 244 30.86 2.18 8.31
CA VAL A 244 31.72 1.25 7.54
C VAL A 244 31.12 -0.16 7.55
N GLY A 245 30.60 -0.64 8.68
CA GLY A 245 29.98 -1.96 8.82
C GLY A 245 28.71 -2.13 7.98
N VAL A 246 27.89 -1.07 7.85
CA VAL A 246 26.73 -1.11 6.96
C VAL A 246 27.17 -1.20 5.49
N ASP A 247 28.16 -0.41 5.07
CA ASP A 247 28.71 -0.45 3.71
C ASP A 247 29.33 -1.82 3.41
N ALA A 248 30.17 -2.34 4.30
CA ALA A 248 30.79 -3.66 4.15
C ALA A 248 29.76 -4.77 4.00
N THR A 249 28.66 -4.72 4.76
CA THR A 249 27.57 -5.69 4.65
C THR A 249 26.92 -5.67 3.27
N LYS A 250 26.70 -4.48 2.71
CA LYS A 250 26.08 -4.31 1.39
C LYS A 250 27.02 -4.70 0.25
N CYS A 251 28.30 -4.35 0.37
CA CYS A 251 29.33 -4.73 -0.60
C CYS A 251 29.70 -6.21 -0.55
N GLY A 252 29.35 -6.90 0.54
CA GLY A 252 29.55 -8.37 0.70
C GLY A 252 28.53 -9.24 0.00
N LEU A 253 27.47 -8.66 -0.57
CA LEU A 253 26.50 -9.42 -1.36
C LEU A 253 27.10 -9.83 -2.70
N ASN A 254 26.72 -11.02 -3.20
CA ASN A 254 27.02 -11.34 -4.58
C ASN A 254 26.07 -10.58 -5.54
N PHE A 255 26.49 -10.46 -6.82
CA PHE A 255 25.74 -9.70 -7.81
C PHE A 255 24.27 -10.16 -7.94
N GLY A 256 24.03 -11.49 -7.99
CA GLY A 256 22.69 -12.07 -8.14
C GLY A 256 21.78 -11.73 -6.93
N GLU A 257 22.31 -11.84 -5.71
CA GLU A 257 21.56 -11.47 -4.51
C GLU A 257 21.19 -9.99 -4.50
N ALA A 258 22.16 -9.10 -4.72
CA ALA A 258 21.91 -7.66 -4.75
C ALA A 258 20.92 -7.27 -5.86
N PHE A 259 21.00 -7.92 -7.03
CA PHE A 259 20.09 -7.74 -8.15
C PHE A 259 18.65 -8.17 -7.83
N LEU A 260 18.45 -9.39 -7.31
CA LEU A 260 17.12 -9.90 -6.95
C LEU A 260 16.49 -9.11 -5.80
N ARG A 261 17.27 -8.78 -4.78
CA ARG A 261 16.85 -7.89 -3.69
C ARG A 261 16.49 -6.51 -4.22
N GLY A 262 17.18 -6.02 -5.26
CA GLY A 262 16.86 -4.79 -5.97
C GLY A 262 15.50 -4.84 -6.66
N ILE A 263 15.17 -5.93 -7.37
CA ILE A 263 13.87 -6.13 -8.01
C ILE A 263 12.76 -6.05 -6.97
N LEU A 264 12.83 -6.85 -5.92
CA LEU A 264 11.82 -6.93 -4.86
C LEU A 264 11.65 -5.61 -4.12
N CYS A 265 12.76 -4.90 -3.87
CA CYS A 265 12.73 -3.58 -3.28
C CYS A 265 11.90 -2.61 -4.10
N ASN A 266 12.22 -2.47 -5.39
CA ASN A 266 11.56 -1.43 -6.19
C ASN A 266 10.15 -1.79 -6.63
N MET A 267 9.76 -3.05 -6.61
CA MET A 267 8.34 -3.42 -6.67
C MET A 267 7.57 -2.78 -5.50
N LEU A 268 8.08 -2.88 -4.27
CA LEU A 268 7.44 -2.28 -3.09
C LEU A 268 7.49 -0.75 -3.10
N VAL A 269 8.60 -0.14 -3.55
CA VAL A 269 8.69 1.32 -3.70
C VAL A 269 7.69 1.83 -4.72
N CYS A 270 7.55 1.19 -5.88
CA CYS A 270 6.58 1.59 -6.91
C CYS A 270 5.13 1.38 -6.45
N LEU A 271 4.85 0.33 -5.68
CA LEU A 271 3.55 0.14 -5.03
C LEU A 271 3.25 1.22 -3.98
N ALA A 272 4.27 1.65 -3.21
CA ALA A 272 4.14 2.78 -2.29
C ALA A 272 3.82 4.09 -3.03
N VAL A 273 4.51 4.38 -4.14
CA VAL A 273 4.25 5.56 -4.98
C VAL A 273 2.85 5.50 -5.57
N TRP A 274 2.44 4.36 -6.13
CA TRP A 274 1.10 4.15 -6.66
C TRP A 274 0.01 4.39 -5.59
N SER A 275 0.19 3.79 -4.42
CA SER A 275 -0.75 3.95 -3.30
C SER A 275 -0.80 5.39 -2.78
N ALA A 276 0.33 6.10 -2.82
CA ALA A 276 0.39 7.52 -2.46
C ALA A 276 -0.32 8.43 -3.47
N VAL A 277 -0.33 8.07 -4.77
CA VAL A 277 -1.15 8.76 -5.80
C VAL A 277 -2.64 8.55 -5.53
N ALA A 278 -3.03 7.34 -5.15
CA ALA A 278 -4.41 7.03 -4.78
C ALA A 278 -4.89 7.78 -3.52
N ALA A 279 -3.98 8.13 -2.60
CA ALA A 279 -4.31 8.79 -1.34
C ALA A 279 -4.61 10.29 -1.53
N LYS A 280 -5.75 10.74 -1.01
CA LYS A 280 -6.24 12.14 -1.17
C LYS A 280 -5.82 13.07 -0.02
N THR A 281 -5.22 12.55 1.03
CA THR A 281 -4.78 13.35 2.20
C THR A 281 -3.30 13.08 2.50
N VAL A 282 -2.63 14.04 3.14
CA VAL A 282 -1.22 13.87 3.56
C VAL A 282 -1.06 12.67 4.48
N GLY A 283 -1.95 12.51 5.47
CA GLY A 283 -1.93 11.34 6.36
C GLY A 283 -2.12 10.02 5.62
N GLY A 284 -3.04 9.99 4.62
CA GLY A 284 -3.21 8.84 3.74
C GLY A 284 -1.95 8.51 2.94
N LYS A 285 -1.24 9.52 2.40
CA LYS A 285 0.03 9.33 1.70
C LYS A 285 1.11 8.75 2.63
N ILE A 286 1.21 9.26 3.87
CA ILE A 286 2.16 8.76 4.86
C ILE A 286 1.92 7.27 5.14
N LEU A 287 0.68 6.87 5.42
CA LEU A 287 0.34 5.46 5.67
C LEU A 287 0.56 4.56 4.44
N ALA A 288 0.20 5.05 3.23
CA ALA A 288 0.38 4.33 1.98
C ALA A 288 1.86 4.03 1.68
N VAL A 289 2.76 4.95 2.06
CA VAL A 289 4.21 4.80 1.89
C VAL A 289 4.82 3.94 3.00
N TYR A 290 4.37 4.11 4.24
CA TYR A 290 5.03 3.54 5.42
C TYR A 290 5.14 2.01 5.36
N LEU A 291 4.04 1.30 5.11
CA LEU A 291 4.01 -0.16 5.18
C LEU A 291 4.88 -0.85 4.10
N PRO A 292 4.83 -0.48 2.81
CA PRO A 292 5.70 -1.10 1.81
C PRO A 292 7.19 -0.82 2.08
N ILE A 293 7.52 0.36 2.59
CA ILE A 293 8.90 0.72 2.89
C ILE A 293 9.40 0.00 4.15
N PHE A 294 8.60 -0.07 5.20
CA PHE A 294 8.87 -0.92 6.35
C PHE A 294 9.19 -2.36 5.92
N ALA A 295 8.32 -2.93 5.07
CA ALA A 295 8.46 -4.31 4.62
C ALA A 295 9.78 -4.55 3.88
N PHE A 296 10.16 -3.71 2.89
CA PHE A 296 11.39 -3.96 2.15
C PHE A 296 12.64 -3.81 3.02
N VAL A 297 12.62 -2.88 4.00
CA VAL A 297 13.77 -2.70 4.90
C VAL A 297 13.93 -3.89 5.84
N VAL A 298 12.83 -4.39 6.42
CA VAL A 298 12.84 -5.58 7.27
C VAL A 298 13.35 -6.81 6.51
N CYS A 299 12.95 -6.96 5.24
CA CYS A 299 13.40 -8.05 4.38
C CYS A 299 14.86 -7.89 3.88
N GLY A 300 15.52 -6.78 4.13
CA GLY A 300 16.89 -6.53 3.69
C GLY A 300 17.00 -6.38 2.16
N PHE A 301 15.97 -5.82 1.50
CA PHE A 301 16.01 -5.57 0.06
C PHE A 301 16.87 -4.34 -0.28
N GLU A 302 17.40 -4.30 -1.52
CA GLU A 302 18.42 -3.35 -1.91
C GLU A 302 17.85 -2.15 -2.69
N HIS A 303 17.97 -0.95 -2.09
CA HIS A 303 17.52 0.31 -2.68
C HIS A 303 18.70 1.11 -3.19
N SER A 304 18.84 1.29 -4.50
CA SER A 304 20.02 1.91 -5.13
C SER A 304 20.32 3.31 -4.60
N VAL A 305 19.31 4.17 -4.40
CA VAL A 305 19.52 5.52 -3.88
C VAL A 305 19.92 5.51 -2.40
N ALA A 306 19.41 4.59 -1.59
CA ALA A 306 19.90 4.41 -0.23
C ALA A 306 21.36 3.88 -0.22
N ASN A 307 21.69 3.01 -1.17
CA ASN A 307 23.05 2.48 -1.31
C ASN A 307 24.05 3.59 -1.71
N MET A 308 23.65 4.62 -2.46
CA MET A 308 24.48 5.80 -2.72
C MET A 308 24.90 6.48 -1.41
N TYR A 309 23.97 6.63 -0.47
CA TYR A 309 24.25 7.17 0.87
C TYR A 309 25.15 6.22 1.68
N TYR A 310 24.81 4.92 1.78
CA TYR A 310 25.55 3.97 2.60
C TYR A 310 26.98 3.79 2.14
N LEU A 311 27.20 3.63 0.82
CA LEU A 311 28.54 3.56 0.23
C LEU A 311 29.36 4.81 0.53
N THR A 312 28.80 6.00 0.32
CA THR A 312 29.52 7.25 0.60
C THR A 312 29.82 7.40 2.08
N ALA A 313 28.86 7.08 2.97
CA ALA A 313 29.04 7.19 4.41
C ALA A 313 30.15 6.24 4.92
N GLY A 314 30.18 5.01 4.44
CA GLY A 314 31.21 4.04 4.80
C GLY A 314 32.61 4.47 4.33
N LEU A 315 32.73 4.91 3.07
CA LEU A 315 34.00 5.39 2.50
C LEU A 315 34.50 6.63 3.21
N VAL A 316 33.65 7.63 3.48
CA VAL A 316 34.02 8.87 4.19
C VAL A 316 34.41 8.56 5.64
N ALA A 317 33.63 7.70 6.34
CA ALA A 317 33.95 7.34 7.72
C ALA A 317 35.30 6.63 7.83
N LYS A 318 35.58 5.70 6.91
CA LYS A 318 36.89 5.02 6.83
C LYS A 318 38.02 5.98 6.55
N ALA A 319 37.86 6.88 5.59
CA ALA A 319 38.90 7.86 5.21
C ALA A 319 39.19 8.87 6.33
N ALA A 320 38.13 9.35 7.03
CA ALA A 320 38.27 10.39 8.04
C ALA A 320 38.73 9.87 9.41
N PHE A 321 38.29 8.65 9.81
CA PHE A 321 38.48 8.16 11.18
C PHE A 321 39.25 6.84 11.27
N GLY A 322 39.47 6.16 10.13
CA GLY A 322 40.04 4.82 10.07
C GLY A 322 39.03 3.72 10.44
N SER A 323 39.23 2.50 9.99
CA SER A 323 38.49 1.28 10.37
C SER A 323 39.25 0.07 9.88
N GLU A 324 39.21 -1.01 10.65
CA GLU A 324 39.74 -2.34 10.26
C GLU A 324 38.88 -2.99 9.14
N LEU A 325 37.62 -2.58 9.00
CA LEU A 325 36.71 -3.16 7.99
C LEU A 325 37.13 -2.74 6.58
N SER A 326 37.11 -3.70 5.64
CA SER A 326 37.48 -3.47 4.26
C SER A 326 36.28 -3.00 3.44
N VAL A 327 36.33 -1.75 2.98
CA VAL A 327 35.40 -1.18 2.00
C VAL A 327 36.21 -0.47 0.92
N SER A 328 35.72 -0.52 -0.32
CA SER A 328 36.32 0.21 -1.44
C SER A 328 35.27 0.72 -2.40
N LEU A 329 35.56 1.83 -3.07
CA LEU A 329 34.64 2.40 -4.07
C LEU A 329 34.38 1.40 -5.22
N GLY A 330 35.39 0.67 -5.68
CA GLY A 330 35.25 -0.31 -6.75
C GLY A 330 34.30 -1.46 -6.36
N SER A 331 34.47 -2.04 -5.16
CA SER A 331 33.57 -3.05 -4.64
C SER A 331 32.15 -2.51 -4.46
N GLY A 332 32.00 -1.33 -3.89
CA GLY A 332 30.70 -0.68 -3.72
C GLY A 332 29.96 -0.45 -5.04
N ILE A 333 30.67 -0.04 -6.09
CA ILE A 333 30.06 0.12 -7.41
C ILE A 333 29.62 -1.23 -7.99
N VAL A 334 30.52 -2.20 -8.02
CA VAL A 334 30.32 -3.48 -8.75
C VAL A 334 29.35 -4.42 -8.01
N HIS A 335 29.50 -4.56 -6.69
CA HIS A 335 28.73 -5.53 -5.92
C HIS A 335 27.47 -4.95 -5.24
N CYS A 336 27.38 -3.62 -5.08
CA CYS A 336 26.27 -2.97 -4.42
C CYS A 336 25.46 -2.09 -5.40
N LEU A 337 26.07 -1.05 -5.98
CA LEU A 337 25.33 -0.01 -6.69
C LEU A 337 24.79 -0.48 -8.06
N ILE A 338 25.61 -1.10 -8.89
CA ILE A 338 25.19 -1.59 -10.22
C ILE A 338 24.08 -2.62 -10.11
N PRO A 339 24.22 -3.74 -9.37
CA PRO A 339 23.21 -4.77 -9.33
C PRO A 339 21.90 -4.27 -8.70
N SER A 340 21.96 -3.47 -7.63
CA SER A 340 20.75 -2.89 -7.04
C SER A 340 20.07 -1.90 -7.98
N THR A 341 20.79 -1.11 -8.74
CA THR A 341 20.24 -0.17 -9.73
C THR A 341 19.51 -0.92 -10.86
N LEU A 342 20.17 -1.92 -11.45
CA LEU A 342 19.56 -2.76 -12.50
C LEU A 342 18.32 -3.49 -11.97
N GLY A 343 18.39 -4.05 -10.77
CA GLY A 343 17.26 -4.67 -10.09
C GLY A 343 16.10 -3.70 -9.86
N ASN A 344 16.41 -2.49 -9.38
CA ASN A 344 15.39 -1.47 -9.15
C ASN A 344 14.70 -1.02 -10.45
N ILE A 345 15.43 -0.86 -11.55
CA ILE A 345 14.84 -0.55 -12.86
C ILE A 345 13.83 -1.64 -13.25
N ILE A 346 14.24 -2.90 -13.20
CA ILE A 346 13.38 -4.03 -13.56
C ILE A 346 12.17 -4.13 -12.61
N GLY A 347 12.37 -4.04 -11.30
CA GLY A 347 11.28 -4.13 -10.33
C GLY A 347 10.22 -3.04 -10.53
N GLY A 348 10.64 -1.81 -10.76
CA GLY A 348 9.74 -0.70 -11.06
C GLY A 348 9.04 -0.84 -12.41
N ALA A 349 9.78 -1.28 -13.44
CA ALA A 349 9.21 -1.54 -14.76
C ALA A 349 8.15 -2.65 -14.73
N LEU A 350 8.38 -3.74 -13.99
CA LEU A 350 7.40 -4.82 -13.84
C LEU A 350 6.07 -4.33 -13.25
N ILE A 351 6.11 -3.48 -12.23
CA ILE A 351 4.89 -2.87 -11.66
C ILE A 351 4.21 -1.95 -12.68
N GLY A 352 4.99 -1.14 -13.41
CA GLY A 352 4.46 -0.28 -14.47
C GLY A 352 3.79 -1.08 -15.59
N VAL A 353 4.43 -2.16 -16.06
CA VAL A 353 3.87 -3.09 -17.07
C VAL A 353 2.59 -3.74 -16.56
N ALA A 354 2.57 -4.20 -15.30
CA ALA A 354 1.39 -4.84 -14.72
C ALA A 354 0.19 -3.88 -14.69
N PHE A 355 0.40 -2.63 -14.24
CA PHE A 355 -0.68 -1.63 -14.24
C PHE A 355 -1.09 -1.20 -15.66
N TRP A 356 -0.14 -1.10 -16.59
CA TRP A 356 -0.48 -0.87 -17.99
C TRP A 356 -1.33 -2.00 -18.57
N ALA A 357 -0.95 -3.26 -18.36
CA ALA A 357 -1.65 -4.41 -18.92
C ALA A 357 -3.10 -4.53 -18.44
N VAL A 358 -3.36 -4.22 -17.16
CA VAL A 358 -4.74 -4.26 -16.62
C VAL A 358 -5.59 -3.04 -16.97
N ASN A 359 -4.99 -1.97 -17.51
CA ASN A 359 -5.71 -0.75 -17.93
C ASN A 359 -5.79 -0.58 -19.47
N LYS A 360 -5.04 -1.39 -20.25
CA LYS A 360 -4.88 -1.24 -21.70
C LYS A 360 -6.18 -1.39 -22.51
N ASN A 361 -7.15 -2.16 -22.05
CA ASN A 361 -8.34 -2.55 -22.81
C ASN A 361 -9.61 -1.82 -22.31
N GLU A 362 -9.43 -0.76 -21.56
CA GLU A 362 -10.48 0.05 -20.95
C GLU A 362 -10.32 1.52 -21.33
#